data_2fd62c26524141c4deb9989e3f867cc3
#
_entry.id   2fd62c26524141c4deb9989e3f867cc3
#
_cell.length_a   1.000
_cell.length_b   1.000
_cell.length_c   1.000
_cell.angle_alpha   90.00
_cell.angle_beta   90.00
_cell.angle_gamma   90.00
#
_symmetry.space_group_name_H-M   'P 1'
#
loop_
_entity.id
_entity.type
_entity.pdbx_description
1 polymer ?
#
loop_
_entity_poly.entity_id
_entity_poly.type
_entity_poly.pdbx_seq_one_letter_code
_entity_poly.pdbx_strand_id
1 'polypeptide(L)'
;GSEMCIRDSGHKIFMGPEESMQIQSNLASTIAMAFDECPSSVAERRYVQNSVDRTARWLQRCKNKMQELNQREDTINKHQLLFGINQGAIYEDIRIDHAKRISEMNLDGYAVGGLAVGESHEEMYHILDEVVPYLPKDKPTYLMGVGTPANILEGVERGIDFFDCV
;
A
#
# COMPACT_ATOMS: atom_id res chain seq x y z
N GLY A 1 17.36 -1.61 2.86
CA GLY A 1 17.56 -0.19 3.03
C GLY A 1 16.58 0.38 4.04
N SER A 2 17.06 1.29 4.82
CA SER A 2 16.28 2.06 5.78
C SER A 2 15.94 3.42 5.17
N GLU A 3 14.68 3.80 5.25
CA GLU A 3 14.22 5.10 4.81
C GLU A 3 14.50 6.15 5.89
N MET A 4 15.02 7.30 5.49
CA MET A 4 15.13 8.47 6.36
C MET A 4 14.06 9.49 5.97
N CYS A 5 13.12 9.73 6.87
CA CYS A 5 12.18 10.84 6.72
C CYS A 5 12.76 12.12 7.34
N ILE A 6 12.55 13.24 6.68
CA ILE A 6 12.91 14.58 7.19
C ILE A 6 11.60 15.24 7.63
N ARG A 7 11.51 15.61 8.91
CA ARG A 7 10.41 16.43 9.43
C ARG A 7 10.63 17.90 9.08
N ASP A 8 9.57 18.70 9.18
CA ASP A 8 9.60 20.17 9.00
C ASP A 8 10.62 20.85 9.91
N SER A 9 10.95 20.24 11.06
CA SER A 9 12.01 20.68 11.97
C SER A 9 13.44 20.39 11.47
N GLY A 10 13.60 19.70 10.33
CA GLY A 10 14.91 19.30 9.79
C GLY A 10 15.57 18.11 10.50
N HIS A 11 14.94 17.51 11.49
CA HIS A 11 15.47 16.32 12.18
C HIS A 11 15.33 15.07 11.30
N LYS A 12 16.43 14.35 11.12
CA LYS A 12 16.43 13.06 10.45
C LYS A 12 15.86 11.99 11.39
N ILE A 13 14.90 11.24 10.90
CA ILE A 13 14.30 10.12 11.62
C ILE A 13 14.54 8.86 10.79
N PHE A 14 15.04 7.81 11.46
CA PHE A 14 15.01 6.47 10.89
C PHE A 14 13.58 5.94 10.92
N MET A 15 13.08 5.45 9.79
CA MET A 15 11.78 4.81 9.70
C MET A 15 11.87 3.57 8.81
N GLY A 16 11.43 2.46 9.35
CA GLY A 16 11.26 1.21 8.66
C GLY A 16 9.88 0.62 8.95
N PRO A 17 9.61 -0.61 8.51
CA PRO A 17 8.33 -1.28 8.73
C PRO A 17 7.90 -1.34 10.19
N GLU A 18 8.79 -1.71 11.09
CA GLU A 18 8.49 -1.89 12.52
C GLU A 18 8.18 -0.56 13.20
N GLU A 19 8.96 0.49 12.90
CA GLU A 19 8.72 1.84 13.43
C GLU A 19 7.39 2.40 12.93
N SER A 20 7.09 2.21 11.63
CA SER A 20 5.82 2.64 11.04
C SER A 20 4.64 1.94 11.73
N MET A 21 4.69 0.63 11.92
CA MET A 21 3.62 -0.11 12.60
C MET A 21 3.48 0.33 14.07
N GLN A 22 4.58 0.56 14.77
CA GLN A 22 4.53 1.05 16.17
C GLN A 22 3.86 2.43 16.25
N ILE A 23 4.17 3.34 15.32
CA ILE A 23 3.56 4.67 15.27
C ILE A 23 2.05 4.56 15.00
N GLN A 24 1.65 3.77 14.01
CA GLN A 24 0.24 3.58 13.67
C GLN A 24 -0.54 2.89 14.79
N SER A 25 0.08 1.94 15.51
CA SER A 25 -0.49 1.33 16.71
C SER A 25 -0.72 2.36 17.82
N ASN A 26 0.23 3.26 18.05
CA ASN A 26 0.11 4.32 19.05
C ASN A 26 -0.99 5.34 18.68
N LEU A 27 -1.20 5.60 17.37
CA LEU A 27 -2.31 6.43 16.88
C LEU A 27 -3.67 5.73 16.98
N ALA A 28 -3.67 4.41 17.13
CA ALA A 28 -4.85 3.57 17.34
C ALA A 28 -5.92 3.71 16.24
N SER A 29 -5.52 3.99 14.99
CA SER A 29 -6.45 4.03 13.85
C SER A 29 -7.12 2.67 13.63
N THR A 30 -8.28 2.67 12.99
CA THR A 30 -8.97 1.42 12.64
C THR A 30 -8.17 0.61 11.62
N ILE A 31 -7.59 1.28 10.63
CA ILE A 31 -6.79 0.68 9.56
C ILE A 31 -5.38 1.25 9.62
N ALA A 32 -4.39 0.39 9.57
CA ALA A 32 -2.99 0.73 9.35
C ALA A 32 -2.56 0.34 7.94
N MET A 33 -1.77 1.20 7.30
CA MET A 33 -1.19 0.92 5.99
C MET A 33 0.21 0.32 6.16
N ALA A 34 0.51 -0.71 5.40
CA ALA A 34 1.86 -1.27 5.38
C ALA A 34 2.88 -0.23 4.91
N PHE A 35 4.10 -0.37 5.40
CA PHE A 35 5.22 0.45 4.96
C PHE A 35 5.68 -0.01 3.57
N ASP A 36 5.70 0.87 2.59
CA ASP A 36 5.98 0.56 1.21
C ASP A 36 7.00 1.53 0.58
N GLU A 37 7.41 1.24 -0.64
CA GLU A 37 8.14 2.16 -1.49
C GLU A 37 7.34 2.41 -2.76
N CYS A 38 7.04 3.68 -3.02
CA CYS A 38 6.33 4.14 -4.22
C CYS A 38 7.37 4.61 -5.27
N PRO A 39 7.75 3.76 -6.24
CA PRO A 39 8.63 4.17 -7.32
C PRO A 39 7.92 5.14 -8.26
N SER A 40 8.67 6.10 -8.82
CA SER A 40 8.16 7.01 -9.85
C SER A 40 7.64 6.24 -11.07
N SER A 41 6.58 6.77 -11.71
CA SER A 41 6.03 6.21 -12.97
C SER A 41 7.05 6.13 -14.10
N VAL A 42 8.06 7.00 -14.09
CA VAL A 42 9.16 7.03 -15.08
C VAL A 42 10.41 6.26 -14.64
N ALA A 43 10.36 5.53 -13.52
CA ALA A 43 11.50 4.78 -13.04
C ALA A 43 11.82 3.59 -13.95
N GLU A 44 13.11 3.27 -14.05
CA GLU A 44 13.56 2.10 -14.82
C GLU A 44 12.99 0.79 -14.26
N ARG A 45 12.62 -0.11 -15.16
CA ARG A 45 12.03 -1.41 -14.84
C ARG A 45 12.80 -2.19 -13.76
N ARG A 46 14.14 -2.24 -13.85
CA ARG A 46 14.98 -2.94 -12.87
C ARG A 46 14.87 -2.34 -11.47
N TYR A 47 14.80 -1.02 -11.40
CA TYR A 47 14.59 -0.33 -10.12
C TYR A 47 13.21 -0.66 -9.54
N VAL A 48 12.16 -0.60 -10.37
CA VAL A 48 10.79 -0.91 -9.97
C VAL A 48 10.67 -2.35 -9.45
N GLN A 49 11.28 -3.32 -10.14
CA GLN A 49 11.31 -4.71 -9.66
C GLN A 49 11.96 -4.83 -8.28
N ASN A 50 13.11 -4.21 -8.08
CA ASN A 50 13.81 -4.22 -6.79
C ASN A 50 13.00 -3.54 -5.68
N SER A 51 12.29 -2.45 -6.02
CA SER A 51 11.42 -1.71 -5.12
C SER A 51 10.22 -2.57 -4.67
N VAL A 52 9.57 -3.23 -5.61
CA VAL A 52 8.45 -4.14 -5.35
C VAL A 52 8.87 -5.32 -4.47
N ASP A 53 10.02 -5.93 -4.76
CA ASP A 53 10.58 -7.01 -3.94
C ASP A 53 10.89 -6.55 -2.51
N ARG A 54 11.34 -5.31 -2.36
CA ARG A 54 11.57 -4.67 -1.04
C ARG A 54 10.25 -4.45 -0.33
N THR A 55 9.26 -3.87 -1.00
CA THR A 55 7.92 -3.62 -0.48
C THR A 55 7.27 -4.92 0.01
N ALA A 56 7.36 -6.01 -0.75
CA ALA A 56 6.85 -7.31 -0.32
C ALA A 56 7.53 -7.84 0.95
N ARG A 57 8.85 -7.70 1.07
CA ARG A 57 9.58 -8.08 2.31
C ARG A 57 9.19 -7.18 3.49
N TRP A 58 9.01 -5.90 3.26
CA TRP A 58 8.55 -4.95 4.27
C TRP A 58 7.12 -5.25 4.74
N LEU A 59 6.23 -5.64 3.83
CA LEU A 59 4.86 -6.04 4.18
C LEU A 59 4.85 -7.23 5.15
N GLN A 60 5.70 -8.25 4.91
CA GLN A 60 5.81 -9.37 5.86
C GLN A 60 6.27 -8.92 7.24
N ARG A 61 7.21 -7.97 7.31
CA ARG A 61 7.69 -7.38 8.57
C ARG A 61 6.58 -6.58 9.26
N CYS A 62 5.82 -5.78 8.49
CA CYS A 62 4.64 -5.06 9.00
C CYS A 62 3.63 -6.03 9.60
N LYS A 63 3.30 -7.11 8.91
CA LYS A 63 2.37 -8.13 9.38
C LYS A 63 2.83 -8.76 10.70
N ASN A 64 4.08 -9.16 10.76
CA ASN A 64 4.65 -9.76 11.98
C ASN A 64 4.60 -8.76 13.15
N LYS A 65 4.99 -7.51 12.91
CA LYS A 65 4.97 -6.45 13.93
C LYS A 65 3.55 -6.11 14.38
N MET A 66 2.58 -6.05 13.47
CA MET A 66 1.18 -5.82 13.82
C MET A 66 0.62 -6.94 14.70
N GLN A 67 0.93 -8.20 14.40
CA GLN A 67 0.52 -9.34 15.22
C GLN A 67 1.11 -9.27 16.63
N GLU A 68 2.40 -8.91 16.75
CA GLU A 68 3.04 -8.68 18.05
C GLU A 68 2.32 -7.57 18.84
N LEU A 69 2.10 -6.42 18.20
CA LEU A 69 1.47 -5.25 18.83
C LEU A 69 0.04 -5.56 19.29
N ASN A 70 -0.76 -6.24 18.48
CA ASN A 70 -2.14 -6.58 18.82
C ASN A 70 -2.27 -7.58 19.99
N GLN A 71 -1.19 -8.27 20.37
CA GLN A 71 -1.15 -9.17 21.52
C GLN A 71 -0.67 -8.48 22.81
N ARG A 72 -0.10 -7.29 22.74
CA ARG A 72 0.43 -6.57 23.91
C ARG A 72 -0.70 -6.02 24.77
N GLU A 73 -0.51 -6.03 26.09
CA GLU A 73 -1.51 -5.50 27.03
C GLU A 73 -1.68 -3.98 26.94
N ASP A 74 -0.60 -3.26 26.64
CA ASP A 74 -0.54 -1.80 26.54
C ASP A 74 -0.98 -1.23 25.19
N THR A 75 -1.35 -2.06 24.22
CA THR A 75 -1.86 -1.60 22.92
C THR A 75 -3.29 -1.07 23.06
N ILE A 76 -3.50 0.17 22.57
CA ILE A 76 -4.77 0.89 22.67
C ILE A 76 -5.84 0.20 21.79
N ASN A 77 -5.54 -0.06 20.51
CA ASN A 77 -6.44 -0.75 19.58
C ASN A 77 -5.85 -2.11 19.18
N LYS A 78 -6.30 -3.17 19.85
CA LYS A 78 -5.84 -4.56 19.59
C LYS A 78 -6.49 -5.20 18.36
N HIS A 79 -7.41 -4.49 17.72
CA HIS A 79 -8.14 -4.92 16.52
C HIS A 79 -7.82 -4.06 15.29
N GLN A 80 -6.67 -3.38 15.32
CA GLN A 80 -6.22 -2.59 14.18
C GLN A 80 -6.00 -3.50 12.97
N LEU A 81 -6.61 -3.13 11.84
CA LEU A 81 -6.52 -3.85 10.58
C LEU A 81 -5.27 -3.44 9.82
N LEU A 82 -4.70 -4.36 9.03
CA LEU A 82 -3.54 -4.10 8.18
C LEU A 82 -3.90 -4.23 6.71
N PHE A 83 -3.68 -3.16 5.94
CA PHE A 83 -3.79 -3.15 4.49
C PHE A 83 -2.41 -3.22 3.86
N GLY A 84 -2.23 -4.15 2.92
CA GLY A 84 -1.04 -4.23 2.06
C GLY A 84 -1.20 -3.33 0.84
N ILE A 85 -0.08 -2.88 0.27
CA ILE A 85 -0.08 -1.95 -0.85
C ILE A 85 0.56 -2.59 -2.08
N ASN A 86 -0.20 -2.71 -3.16
CA ASN A 86 0.31 -3.08 -4.48
C ASN A 86 1.10 -1.93 -5.09
N GLN A 87 2.30 -2.20 -5.56
CA GLN A 87 3.18 -1.27 -6.25
C GLN A 87 3.69 -1.90 -7.56
N GLY A 88 4.30 -1.12 -8.44
CA GLY A 88 4.85 -1.60 -9.71
C GLY A 88 4.94 -0.53 -10.80
N ALA A 89 4.75 0.74 -10.44
CA ALA A 89 4.71 1.86 -11.40
C ALA A 89 3.70 1.57 -12.54
N ILE A 90 4.11 1.71 -13.81
CA ILE A 90 3.29 1.43 -14.99
C ILE A 90 3.51 0.02 -15.56
N TYR A 91 4.30 -0.84 -14.91
CA TYR A 91 4.64 -2.17 -15.41
C TYR A 91 3.61 -3.20 -14.95
N GLU A 92 2.69 -3.57 -15.84
CA GLU A 92 1.58 -4.49 -15.57
C GLU A 92 2.02 -5.82 -14.97
N ASP A 93 2.98 -6.47 -15.60
CA ASP A 93 3.45 -7.79 -15.16
C ASP A 93 4.08 -7.76 -13.77
N ILE A 94 4.79 -6.68 -13.41
CA ILE A 94 5.33 -6.46 -12.07
C ILE A 94 4.18 -6.25 -11.07
N ARG A 95 3.17 -5.46 -11.44
CA ARG A 95 1.99 -5.23 -10.61
C ARG A 95 1.17 -6.50 -10.38
N ILE A 96 0.94 -7.28 -11.43
CA ILE A 96 0.22 -8.55 -11.35
C ILE A 96 0.97 -9.55 -10.46
N ASP A 97 2.29 -9.70 -10.66
CA ASP A 97 3.11 -10.55 -9.79
C ASP A 97 3.02 -10.11 -8.32
N HIS A 98 3.16 -8.81 -8.08
CA HIS A 98 3.07 -8.26 -6.72
C HIS A 98 1.67 -8.44 -6.11
N ALA A 99 0.59 -8.25 -6.90
CA ALA A 99 -0.77 -8.47 -6.42
C ALA A 99 -0.99 -9.93 -5.97
N LYS A 100 -0.52 -10.90 -6.76
CA LYS A 100 -0.57 -12.32 -6.38
C LYS A 100 0.19 -12.59 -5.10
N ARG A 101 1.41 -12.06 -4.97
CA ARG A 101 2.27 -12.25 -3.78
C ARG A 101 1.64 -11.68 -2.50
N ILE A 102 1.10 -10.46 -2.56
CA ILE A 102 0.46 -9.86 -1.38
C ILE A 102 -0.88 -10.52 -1.03
N SER A 103 -1.61 -11.01 -2.02
CA SER A 103 -2.87 -11.75 -1.81
C SER A 103 -2.68 -13.03 -1.02
N GLU A 104 -1.56 -13.73 -1.20
CA GLU A 104 -1.20 -14.93 -0.44
C GLU A 104 -0.89 -14.63 1.04
N MET A 105 -0.64 -13.38 1.40
CA MET A 105 -0.32 -13.00 2.78
C MET A 105 -1.52 -12.93 3.71
N ASN A 106 -2.76 -13.07 3.21
CA ASN A 106 -3.99 -13.04 3.99
C ASN A 106 -4.07 -11.82 4.93
N LEU A 107 -4.23 -10.65 4.34
CA LEU A 107 -4.36 -9.37 5.04
C LEU A 107 -5.84 -9.01 5.25
N ASP A 108 -6.09 -7.91 5.99
CA ASP A 108 -7.45 -7.41 6.24
C ASP A 108 -8.01 -6.62 5.05
N GLY A 109 -7.14 -6.05 4.21
CA GLY A 109 -7.48 -5.35 2.99
C GLY A 109 -6.25 -5.10 2.12
N TYR A 110 -6.49 -4.59 0.91
CA TYR A 110 -5.47 -4.38 -0.09
C TYR A 110 -5.61 -3.01 -0.73
N ALA A 111 -4.52 -2.32 -0.92
CA ALA A 111 -4.49 -1.04 -1.61
C ALA A 111 -3.75 -1.13 -2.94
N VAL A 112 -4.14 -0.30 -3.89
CA VAL A 112 -3.37 -0.02 -5.10
C VAL A 112 -2.76 1.36 -4.95
N GLY A 113 -1.44 1.40 -4.80
CA GLY A 113 -0.67 2.63 -4.63
C GLY A 113 0.15 2.98 -5.86
N GLY A 114 0.76 4.17 -5.85
CA GLY A 114 1.65 4.62 -6.91
C GLY A 114 0.96 4.85 -8.26
N LEU A 115 -0.31 5.21 -8.23
CA LEU A 115 -1.09 5.74 -9.34
C LEU A 115 -1.47 7.19 -9.05
N ALA A 116 -1.93 7.94 -10.08
CA ALA A 116 -2.16 9.39 -10.02
C ALA A 116 -0.89 10.20 -9.67
N VAL A 117 0.26 9.71 -10.12
CA VAL A 117 1.59 10.33 -9.91
C VAL A 117 2.26 10.78 -11.21
N GLY A 118 1.47 11.01 -12.27
CA GLY A 118 1.93 11.54 -13.57
C GLY A 118 1.51 10.74 -14.79
N GLU A 119 0.91 9.55 -14.63
CA GLU A 119 0.29 8.81 -15.71
C GLU A 119 -1.08 9.42 -16.09
N SER A 120 -1.59 9.07 -17.28
CA SER A 120 -2.94 9.43 -17.71
C SER A 120 -4.01 8.66 -16.93
N HIS A 121 -5.25 9.19 -16.89
CA HIS A 121 -6.38 8.46 -16.31
C HIS A 121 -6.63 7.12 -17.03
N GLU A 122 -6.43 7.07 -18.32
CA GLU A 122 -6.60 5.85 -19.12
C GLU A 122 -5.58 4.77 -18.71
N GLU A 123 -4.31 5.16 -18.52
CA GLU A 123 -3.28 4.25 -18.02
C GLU A 123 -3.60 3.76 -16.59
N MET A 124 -4.07 4.65 -15.72
CA MET A 124 -4.51 4.27 -14.38
C MET A 124 -5.64 3.25 -14.43
N TYR A 125 -6.68 3.49 -15.23
CA TYR A 125 -7.81 2.55 -15.36
C TYR A 125 -7.38 1.21 -15.93
N HIS A 126 -6.50 1.22 -16.93
CA HIS A 126 -5.93 0.01 -17.49
C HIS A 126 -5.18 -0.81 -16.43
N ILE A 127 -4.34 -0.18 -15.62
CA ILE A 127 -3.65 -0.85 -14.51
C ILE A 127 -4.64 -1.43 -13.49
N LEU A 128 -5.74 -0.74 -13.19
CA LEU A 128 -6.77 -1.26 -12.29
C LEU A 128 -7.45 -2.50 -12.89
N ASP A 129 -7.79 -2.48 -14.18
CA ASP A 129 -8.38 -3.62 -14.89
C ASP A 129 -7.48 -4.87 -14.83
N GLU A 130 -6.15 -4.68 -14.89
CA GLU A 130 -5.17 -5.76 -14.83
C GLU A 130 -4.86 -6.25 -13.41
N VAL A 131 -4.92 -5.39 -12.40
CA VAL A 131 -4.46 -5.71 -11.03
C VAL A 131 -5.59 -6.20 -10.13
N VAL A 132 -6.73 -5.51 -10.13
CA VAL A 132 -7.84 -5.78 -9.19
C VAL A 132 -8.35 -7.22 -9.27
N PRO A 133 -8.43 -7.89 -10.44
CA PRO A 133 -8.83 -9.29 -10.52
C PRO A 133 -7.96 -10.27 -9.72
N TYR A 134 -6.73 -9.91 -9.39
CA TYR A 134 -5.80 -10.74 -8.61
C TYR A 134 -5.83 -10.45 -7.11
N LEU A 135 -6.55 -9.41 -6.68
CA LEU A 135 -6.78 -9.13 -5.27
C LEU A 135 -7.98 -9.94 -4.73
N PRO A 136 -7.99 -10.32 -3.44
CA PRO A 136 -9.08 -11.08 -2.84
C PRO A 136 -10.40 -10.32 -2.88
N LYS A 137 -11.43 -10.94 -3.48
CA LYS A 137 -12.75 -10.32 -3.67
C LYS A 137 -13.59 -10.22 -2.38
N ASP A 138 -13.21 -10.95 -1.36
CA ASP A 138 -13.84 -10.95 -0.03
C ASP A 138 -13.19 -9.96 0.94
N LYS A 139 -12.23 -9.16 0.45
CA LYS A 139 -11.51 -8.14 1.20
C LYS A 139 -11.66 -6.78 0.54
N PRO A 140 -11.70 -5.69 1.34
CA PRO A 140 -11.80 -4.35 0.78
C PRO A 140 -10.56 -3.98 -0.04
N THR A 141 -10.80 -3.26 -1.15
CA THR A 141 -9.76 -2.71 -2.02
C THR A 141 -9.77 -1.19 -1.96
N TYR A 142 -8.60 -0.60 -1.76
CA TYR A 142 -8.40 0.84 -1.60
C TYR A 142 -7.52 1.41 -2.71
N LEU A 143 -8.01 2.39 -3.46
CA LEU A 143 -7.24 3.16 -4.44
C LEU A 143 -6.72 4.44 -3.79
N MET A 144 -5.40 4.50 -3.58
CA MET A 144 -4.75 5.58 -2.84
C MET A 144 -4.57 6.85 -3.69
N GLY A 145 -4.92 8.00 -3.09
CA GLY A 145 -4.67 9.32 -3.67
C GLY A 145 -5.58 9.70 -4.84
N VAL A 146 -6.72 9.03 -5.01
CA VAL A 146 -7.69 9.23 -6.10
C VAL A 146 -9.09 9.41 -5.49
N GLY A 147 -9.93 10.35 -5.90
CA GLY A 147 -9.76 11.26 -6.99
C GLY A 147 -11.00 12.11 -7.28
N THR A 148 -11.10 12.49 -8.53
CA THR A 148 -12.27 13.22 -9.03
C THR A 148 -13.54 12.36 -9.01
N PRO A 149 -14.77 12.96 -9.08
CA PRO A 149 -16.00 12.17 -9.15
C PRO A 149 -16.01 11.11 -10.25
N ALA A 150 -15.44 11.42 -11.44
CA ALA A 150 -15.31 10.48 -12.54
C ALA A 150 -14.38 9.31 -12.17
N ASN A 151 -13.21 9.60 -11.58
CA ASN A 151 -12.27 8.55 -11.16
C ASN A 151 -12.87 7.62 -10.11
N ILE A 152 -13.70 8.14 -9.21
CA ILE A 152 -14.39 7.33 -8.19
C ILE A 152 -15.38 6.37 -8.85
N LEU A 153 -16.20 6.84 -9.79
CA LEU A 153 -17.14 5.98 -10.51
C LEU A 153 -16.42 4.87 -11.29
N GLU A 154 -15.37 5.24 -12.04
CA GLU A 154 -14.53 4.28 -12.77
C GLU A 154 -13.83 3.28 -11.84
N GLY A 155 -13.40 3.73 -10.66
CA GLY A 155 -12.81 2.87 -9.65
C GLY A 155 -13.82 1.88 -9.06
N VAL A 156 -15.03 2.36 -8.70
CA VAL A 156 -16.11 1.50 -8.17
C VAL A 156 -16.51 0.43 -9.19
N GLU A 157 -16.62 0.79 -10.48
CA GLU A 157 -16.92 -0.18 -11.55
C GLU A 157 -15.88 -1.30 -11.62
N ARG A 158 -14.63 -1.01 -11.27
CA ARG A 158 -13.50 -1.97 -11.24
C ARG A 158 -13.33 -2.69 -9.90
N GLY A 159 -14.20 -2.44 -8.92
CA GLY A 159 -14.19 -3.13 -7.63
C GLY A 159 -13.36 -2.45 -6.54
N ILE A 160 -13.16 -1.14 -6.63
CA ILE A 160 -12.54 -0.35 -5.55
C ILE A 160 -13.60 0.07 -4.54
N ASP A 161 -13.31 -0.09 -3.24
CA ASP A 161 -14.21 0.20 -2.12
C ASP A 161 -13.86 1.49 -1.38
N PHE A 162 -12.57 1.87 -1.34
CA PHE A 162 -12.07 3.02 -0.60
C PHE A 162 -11.27 3.97 -1.49
N PHE A 163 -11.41 5.26 -1.21
CA PHE A 163 -10.72 6.33 -1.91
C PHE A 163 -10.30 7.42 -0.93
N ASP A 164 -9.22 8.13 -1.24
CA ASP A 164 -8.87 9.39 -0.62
C ASP A 164 -8.41 10.38 -1.67
N CYS A 165 -8.70 11.65 -1.49
CA CYS A 165 -8.19 12.72 -2.37
C CYS A 165 -8.07 14.04 -1.61
N VAL A 166 -7.26 14.95 -2.12
CA VAL A 166 -7.11 16.34 -1.70
C VAL A 166 -7.82 17.30 -2.63
#